data_7802e2b3decf41b4503fb52ab2df37a0
#
_entry.id   7802e2b3decf41b4503fb52ab2df37a0
#
_cell.length_a   1.000
_cell.length_b   1.000
_cell.length_c   1.000
_cell.angle_alpha   90.00
_cell.angle_beta   90.00
_cell.angle_gamma   90.00
#
_symmetry.space_group_name_H-M   'P 1'
#
loop_
_entity.id
_entity.type
_entity.pdbx_description
1 polymer ?
#
loop_
_entity_poly.entity_id
_entity_poly.type
_entity_poly.pdbx_seq_one_letter_code
_entity_poly.pdbx_strand_id
1 'polypeptide(L)'
;MEHRIVFAENLNRKMKESGKTRGDISESLGISYFTVTDWVKGKKMPRMDKVEKHAEYFGCLKSDLIEEKQKQSAQSELSKIKREFIQKVEGMSDAQIERLEQILALVEQKES
;
A
#
# COMPACT_ATOMS: atom_id res chain seq x y z
N MET A 1 -4.67 -8.80 14.09
CA MET A 1 -3.29 -8.28 14.16
C MET A 1 -3.22 -7.14 15.16
N GLU A 2 -2.13 -7.05 15.90
CA GLU A 2 -1.97 -5.99 16.91
C GLU A 2 -1.84 -4.61 16.26
N HIS A 3 -2.42 -3.58 16.89
CA HIS A 3 -2.44 -2.21 16.37
C HIS A 3 -1.04 -1.64 16.14
N ARG A 4 -0.09 -1.93 17.02
CA ARG A 4 1.30 -1.48 16.89
C ARG A 4 1.98 -2.01 15.63
N ILE A 5 1.66 -3.23 15.22
CA ILE A 5 2.21 -3.85 14.01
C ILE A 5 1.54 -3.27 12.77
N VAL A 6 0.23 -3.10 12.79
CA VAL A 6 -0.51 -2.46 11.70
C VAL A 6 -0.01 -1.03 11.46
N PHE A 7 0.16 -0.26 12.52
CA PHE A 7 0.71 1.09 12.42
C PHE A 7 2.12 1.07 11.84
N ALA A 8 2.99 0.16 12.28
CA ALA A 8 4.36 0.04 11.78
C ALA A 8 4.39 -0.24 10.28
N GLU A 9 3.57 -1.17 9.81
CA GLU A 9 3.48 -1.51 8.39
C GLU A 9 3.00 -0.33 7.56
N ASN A 10 1.96 0.36 8.02
CA ASN A 10 1.43 1.54 7.34
C ASN A 10 2.44 2.69 7.34
N LEU A 11 3.12 2.91 8.46
CA LEU A 11 4.14 3.95 8.58
C LEU A 11 5.30 3.68 7.62
N ASN A 12 5.82 2.46 7.58
CA ASN A 12 6.88 2.07 6.66
C ASN A 12 6.47 2.29 5.20
N ARG A 13 5.24 1.94 4.85
CA ARG A 13 4.71 2.17 3.51
C ARG A 13 4.68 3.67 3.16
N LYS A 14 4.17 4.50 4.07
CA LYS A 14 4.11 5.96 3.86
C LYS A 14 5.48 6.58 3.74
N MET A 15 6.43 6.13 4.56
CA MET A 15 7.83 6.58 4.47
C MET A 15 8.43 6.24 3.11
N LYS A 16 8.21 5.04 2.63
CA LYS A 16 8.70 4.58 1.33
C LYS A 16 8.08 5.37 0.19
N GLU A 17 6.75 5.56 0.22
CA GLU A 17 6.02 6.31 -0.81
C GLU A 17 6.45 7.77 -0.89
N SER A 18 6.73 8.39 0.25
CA SER A 18 7.09 9.82 0.34
C SER A 18 8.59 10.09 0.32
N GLY A 19 9.42 9.05 0.40
CA GLY A 19 10.87 9.19 0.50
C GLY A 19 11.35 9.77 1.82
N LYS A 20 10.56 9.65 2.88
CA LYS A 20 10.90 10.19 4.21
C LYS A 20 11.62 9.14 5.04
N THR A 21 12.59 9.59 5.85
CA THR A 21 13.36 8.75 6.76
C THR A 21 12.86 8.90 8.20
N ARG A 22 13.33 8.01 9.08
CA ARG A 22 13.04 8.11 10.52
C ARG A 22 13.55 9.44 11.08
N GLY A 23 14.71 9.89 10.63
CA GLY A 23 15.26 11.18 11.01
C GLY A 23 14.39 12.36 10.60
N ASP A 24 13.81 12.30 9.40
CA ASP A 24 12.89 13.32 8.91
C ASP A 24 11.65 13.43 9.79
N ILE A 25 11.08 12.30 10.19
CA ILE A 25 9.90 12.26 11.08
C ILE A 25 10.27 12.81 12.46
N SER A 26 11.38 12.34 13.02
CA SER A 26 11.89 12.80 14.30
C SER A 26 12.03 14.33 14.35
N GLU A 27 12.65 14.88 13.35
CA GLU A 27 12.90 16.31 13.25
C GLU A 27 11.60 17.11 13.04
N SER A 28 10.77 16.66 12.10
CA SER A 28 9.53 17.37 11.73
C SER A 28 8.48 17.36 12.84
N LEU A 29 8.36 16.26 13.57
CA LEU A 29 7.35 16.10 14.62
C LEU A 29 7.88 16.40 16.02
N GLY A 30 9.18 16.68 16.15
CA GLY A 30 9.80 16.95 17.44
C GLY A 30 9.78 15.74 18.37
N ILE A 31 9.96 14.55 17.85
CA ILE A 31 9.92 13.28 18.56
C ILE A 31 11.31 12.64 18.53
N SER A 32 11.70 11.96 19.61
CA SER A 32 12.97 11.26 19.69
C SER A 32 13.11 10.23 18.53
N TYR A 33 14.27 10.18 17.94
CA TYR A 33 14.61 9.19 16.90
C TYR A 33 14.37 7.76 17.39
N PHE A 34 14.70 7.48 18.64
CA PHE A 34 14.49 6.16 19.24
C PHE A 34 13.01 5.80 19.35
N THR A 35 12.16 6.78 19.66
CA THR A 35 10.72 6.59 19.72
C THR A 35 10.16 6.30 18.31
N VAL A 36 10.58 7.05 17.31
CA VAL A 36 10.19 6.80 15.91
C VAL A 36 10.64 5.41 15.47
N THR A 37 11.86 5.00 15.84
CA THR A 37 12.37 3.67 15.54
C THR A 37 11.51 2.57 16.16
N ASP A 38 11.06 2.74 17.41
CA ASP A 38 10.16 1.79 18.07
C ASP A 38 8.84 1.64 17.33
N TRP A 39 8.29 2.74 16.83
CA TRP A 39 7.06 2.72 16.01
C TRP A 39 7.28 2.03 14.67
N VAL A 40 8.38 2.31 14.00
CA VAL A 40 8.74 1.70 12.70
C VAL A 40 8.94 0.19 12.84
N LYS A 41 9.50 -0.25 13.96
CA LYS A 41 9.72 -1.69 14.22
C LYS A 41 8.51 -2.40 14.82
N GLY A 42 7.44 -1.70 15.12
CA GLY A 42 6.23 -2.29 15.71
C GLY A 42 6.37 -2.65 17.17
N LYS A 43 7.32 -2.06 17.88
CA LYS A 43 7.52 -2.32 19.32
C LYS A 43 6.53 -1.57 20.19
N LYS A 44 6.09 -0.39 19.73
CA LYS A 44 5.14 0.46 20.47
C LYS A 44 4.15 1.08 19.51
N MET A 45 2.97 1.41 20.03
CA MET A 45 1.94 2.16 19.32
C MET A 45 1.94 3.60 19.83
N PRO A 46 1.98 4.61 18.94
CA PRO A 46 1.84 5.99 19.38
C PRO A 46 0.41 6.28 19.84
N ARG A 47 0.27 7.31 20.68
CA ARG A 47 -1.05 7.81 21.07
C ARG A 47 -1.76 8.43 19.87
N MET A 48 -3.08 8.56 19.95
CA MET A 48 -3.89 9.05 18.84
C MET A 48 -3.49 10.46 18.40
N ASP A 49 -3.09 11.33 19.31
CA ASP A 49 -2.59 12.67 18.97
C ASP A 49 -1.34 12.62 18.09
N LYS A 50 -0.46 11.65 18.34
CA LYS A 50 0.75 11.44 17.51
C LYS A 50 0.39 10.82 16.17
N VAL A 51 -0.60 9.94 16.11
CA VAL A 51 -1.12 9.38 14.86
C VAL A 51 -1.67 10.52 13.98
N GLU A 52 -2.41 11.45 14.57
CA GLU A 52 -2.92 12.63 13.87
C GLU A 52 -1.79 13.46 13.26
N LYS A 53 -0.72 13.69 14.02
CA LYS A 53 0.46 14.42 13.53
C LYS A 53 1.12 13.71 12.35
N HIS A 54 1.23 12.38 12.39
CA HIS A 54 1.74 11.61 11.28
C HIS A 54 0.83 11.73 10.05
N ALA A 55 -0.47 11.66 10.24
CA ALA A 55 -1.43 11.79 9.16
C ALA A 55 -1.32 13.17 8.47
N GLU A 56 -1.20 14.23 9.25
CA GLU A 56 -0.98 15.57 8.72
C GLU A 56 0.36 15.67 7.98
N TYR A 57 1.41 15.10 8.55
CA TYR A 57 2.75 15.12 7.97
C TYR A 57 2.79 14.43 6.60
N PHE A 58 2.15 13.27 6.47
CA PHE A 58 2.10 12.51 5.22
C PHE A 58 0.96 12.94 4.29
N GLY A 59 0.09 13.85 4.73
CA GLY A 59 -1.04 14.30 3.93
C GLY A 59 -2.09 13.20 3.70
N CYS A 60 -2.33 12.35 4.70
CA CYS A 60 -3.27 11.25 4.62
C CYS A 60 -4.26 11.26 5.78
N LEU A 61 -5.21 10.33 5.78
CA LEU A 61 -6.17 10.15 6.86
C LEU A 61 -5.58 9.30 7.98
N LYS A 62 -6.07 9.47 9.22
CA LYS A 62 -5.67 8.61 10.35
C LYS A 62 -5.92 7.13 10.04
N SER A 63 -7.03 6.82 9.39
CA SER A 63 -7.38 5.46 8.99
C SER A 63 -6.32 4.83 8.09
N ASP A 64 -5.63 5.62 7.27
CA ASP A 64 -4.55 5.13 6.43
C ASP A 64 -3.36 4.60 7.22
N LEU A 65 -3.22 5.03 8.47
CA LEU A 65 -2.14 4.61 9.36
C LEU A 65 -2.54 3.50 10.33
N ILE A 66 -3.80 3.44 10.72
CA ILE A 66 -4.27 2.52 11.78
C ILE A 66 -5.08 1.33 11.28
N GLU A 67 -5.49 1.32 10.02
CA GLU A 67 -6.25 0.22 9.43
C GLU A 67 -5.36 -0.71 8.60
N GLU A 68 -5.69 -2.00 8.61
CA GLU A 68 -5.01 -2.98 7.75
C GLU A 68 -5.37 -2.76 6.30
N LYS A 69 -4.36 -2.55 5.45
CA LYS A 69 -4.56 -2.33 4.02
C LYS A 69 -3.91 -3.39 3.13
N GLN A 70 -3.04 -4.23 3.67
CA GLN A 70 -2.26 -5.18 2.89
C GLN A 70 -3.10 -6.16 2.07
N LYS A 71 -4.13 -6.74 2.67
CA LYS A 71 -5.01 -7.68 1.98
C LYS A 71 -5.85 -7.02 0.89
N GLN A 72 -6.24 -5.77 1.13
CA GLN A 72 -7.03 -5.00 0.18
C GLN A 72 -6.21 -4.50 -1.00
N SER A 73 -4.96 -4.10 -0.79
CA SER A 73 -4.12 -3.58 -1.87
C SER A 73 -3.75 -4.65 -2.90
N ALA A 74 -3.47 -5.88 -2.48
CA ALA A 74 -3.18 -6.98 -3.40
C ALA A 74 -4.40 -7.30 -4.29
N GLN A 75 -5.59 -7.35 -3.70
CA GLN A 75 -6.83 -7.60 -4.44
C GLN A 75 -7.20 -6.44 -5.36
N SER A 76 -6.99 -5.20 -4.94
CA SER A 76 -7.32 -4.04 -5.77
C SER A 76 -6.36 -3.88 -6.95
N GLU A 77 -5.09 -4.28 -6.83
CA GLU A 77 -4.16 -4.30 -7.96
C GLU A 77 -4.56 -5.33 -9.01
N LEU A 78 -4.94 -6.53 -8.59
CA LEU A 78 -5.45 -7.56 -9.49
C LEU A 78 -6.74 -7.12 -10.18
N SER A 79 -7.64 -6.46 -9.48
CA SER A 79 -8.87 -5.92 -10.04
C SER A 79 -8.60 -4.81 -11.06
N LYS A 80 -7.63 -3.95 -10.80
CA LYS A 80 -7.20 -2.90 -11.73
C LYS A 80 -6.64 -3.49 -13.01
N ILE A 81 -5.76 -4.46 -12.90
CA ILE A 81 -5.15 -5.13 -14.07
C ILE A 81 -6.23 -5.79 -14.93
N LYS A 82 -7.17 -6.47 -14.31
CA LYS A 82 -8.31 -7.09 -15.01
C LYS A 82 -9.19 -6.06 -15.71
N ARG A 83 -9.50 -4.94 -15.06
CA ARG A 83 -10.30 -3.86 -15.66
C ARG A 83 -9.61 -3.22 -16.85
N GLU A 84 -8.34 -2.89 -16.73
CA GLU A 84 -7.56 -2.32 -17.83
C GLU A 84 -7.49 -3.27 -19.01
N PHE A 85 -7.33 -4.55 -18.74
CA PHE A 85 -7.31 -5.58 -19.78
C PHE A 85 -8.64 -5.66 -20.53
N ILE A 86 -9.76 -5.67 -19.82
CA ILE A 86 -11.10 -5.71 -20.40
C ILE A 86 -11.35 -4.48 -21.29
N GLN A 87 -10.97 -3.28 -20.82
CA GLN A 87 -11.11 -2.05 -21.60
C GLN A 87 -10.31 -2.08 -22.91
N LYS A 88 -9.11 -2.63 -22.88
CA LYS A 88 -8.29 -2.80 -24.09
C LYS A 88 -8.92 -3.76 -25.07
N VAL A 89 -9.50 -4.84 -24.59
CA VAL A 89 -10.17 -5.84 -25.42
C VAL A 89 -11.40 -5.26 -26.12
N GLU A 90 -12.19 -4.43 -25.44
CA GLU A 90 -13.38 -3.80 -26.02
C GLU A 90 -13.05 -2.89 -27.21
N GLY A 91 -11.86 -2.29 -27.23
CA GLY A 91 -11.41 -1.43 -28.32
C GLY A 91 -10.70 -2.16 -29.46
N MET A 92 -10.60 -3.49 -29.42
CA MET A 92 -9.87 -4.28 -30.40
C MET A 92 -10.76 -4.91 -31.46
N SER A 93 -10.17 -5.22 -32.63
CA SER A 93 -10.85 -6.00 -33.68
C SER A 93 -11.00 -7.47 -33.24
N ASP A 94 -11.98 -8.17 -33.84
CA ASP A 94 -12.23 -9.58 -33.53
C ASP A 94 -10.99 -10.47 -33.67
N ALA A 95 -10.18 -10.24 -34.69
CA ALA A 95 -8.94 -10.98 -34.90
C ALA A 95 -7.92 -10.75 -33.74
N GLN A 96 -7.85 -9.54 -33.22
CA GLN A 96 -6.99 -9.22 -32.08
C GLN A 96 -7.50 -9.86 -30.79
N ILE A 97 -8.81 -9.90 -30.59
CA ILE A 97 -9.45 -10.54 -29.45
C ILE A 97 -9.16 -12.04 -29.45
N GLU A 98 -9.29 -12.71 -30.58
CA GLU A 98 -8.97 -14.13 -30.72
C GLU A 98 -7.50 -14.44 -30.35
N ARG A 99 -6.57 -13.62 -30.79
CA ARG A 99 -5.15 -13.74 -30.43
C ARG A 99 -4.92 -13.64 -28.94
N LEU A 100 -5.56 -12.66 -28.29
CA LEU A 100 -5.45 -12.47 -26.85
C LEU A 100 -6.05 -13.63 -26.06
N GLU A 101 -7.17 -14.16 -26.51
CA GLU A 101 -7.79 -15.33 -25.87
C GLU A 101 -6.88 -16.56 -25.97
N GLN A 102 -6.20 -16.75 -27.08
CA GLN A 102 -5.24 -17.85 -27.26
C GLN A 102 -4.02 -17.68 -26.32
N ILE A 103 -3.50 -16.48 -26.18
CA ILE A 103 -2.39 -16.19 -25.27
C ILE A 103 -2.82 -16.43 -23.83
N LEU A 104 -3.99 -15.97 -23.44
CA LEU A 104 -4.54 -16.19 -22.09
C LEU A 104 -4.74 -17.68 -21.79
N ALA A 105 -5.26 -18.43 -22.73
CA ALA A 105 -5.46 -19.87 -22.57
C ALA A 105 -4.10 -20.58 -22.35
N LEU A 106 -3.06 -20.18 -23.06
CA LEU A 106 -1.70 -20.71 -22.87
C LEU A 106 -1.13 -20.38 -21.49
N VAL A 107 -1.35 -19.17 -21.01
CA VAL A 107 -0.89 -18.74 -19.68
C VAL A 107 -1.64 -19.51 -18.58
N GLU A 108 -2.94 -19.66 -18.71
CA GLU A 108 -3.76 -20.42 -17.75
C GLU A 108 -3.36 -21.90 -17.70
N GLN A 109 -3.02 -22.50 -18.84
CA GLN A 109 -2.54 -23.88 -18.89
C GLN A 109 -1.20 -24.06 -18.19
N LYS A 110 -0.33 -23.06 -18.22
CA LYS A 110 0.97 -23.10 -17.52
C LYS A 110 0.84 -23.02 -16.01
N GLU A 111 -0.17 -22.38 -15.52
CA GLU A 111 -0.40 -22.21 -14.07
C GLU A 111 -1.12 -23.41 -13.43
N SER A 112 -1.74 -24.24 -14.22
CA SER A 112 -2.37 -25.47 -13.77
C SER A 112 -1.45 -26.66 -13.92
#